data_f1fbc7b0715643ee5004776c68e39f79
#
_entry.id   f1fbc7b0715643ee5004776c68e39f79
#
_cell.length_a   1.000
_cell.length_b   1.000
_cell.length_c   1.000
_cell.angle_alpha   90.00
_cell.angle_beta   90.00
_cell.angle_gamma   90.00
#
_symmetry.space_group_name_H-M   'P 1'
#
loop_
_entity.id
_entity.type
_entity.pdbx_description
1 polymer ?
#
loop_
_entity_poly.entity_id
_entity_poly.type
_entity_poly.pdbx_seq_one_letter_code
_entity_poly.pdbx_strand_id
1 'polypeptide(L)'
;MSLNRLSTRVGNGVLTGNGSQNGNGIQNLNRSQNGNGVQNAKGSQNGNGVLNGNGVHSTNGVNGFGPNIINRRDLRMATLDQLFQTVQPKTDNTGNKVTVVGTGQVGMAAVFSLLTQGVTNNICLIDMMEDKLKGEMMDLQHGSAFMKNAKIQASTDYSISAGSKICVVTAGVRQREGESRLDLVQRNTDVLKQIIPKLVKYSPDTILLIASNPVDILTYVTWKISGLPKQRVIGSGTNLDSARFRYLLSERLAVASTSCHGYIIGEHGDSSVPVWSGVNVAGVRLSDINPNIGSDTDSENWKALHQEVVNSAYEVIKLKGYTSWAIGLSLAQLCHAIISNAFSVHPVSTYLKGEQGVTDEVFLSLPCVLGHNGVCDIIRQPLTEHEKQQLHKSAKIMANVQNGIKF
;
A
#
# COMPACT_ATOMS: atom_id res chain seq x y z
N MET A 1 -6.46 -45.55 -35.19
CA MET A 1 -7.48 -44.66 -35.71
C MET A 1 -6.95 -43.23 -35.57
N SER A 2 -6.71 -42.60 -36.70
CA SER A 2 -6.05 -41.31 -36.90
C SER A 2 -6.96 -40.17 -36.51
N LEU A 3 -6.46 -39.15 -35.83
CA LEU A 3 -7.11 -37.82 -35.75
C LEU A 3 -6.12 -36.73 -36.14
N ASN A 4 -6.59 -35.95 -37.07
CA ASN A 4 -5.93 -34.96 -37.87
C ASN A 4 -5.37 -33.76 -37.07
N ARG A 5 -4.16 -33.38 -37.48
CA ARG A 5 -3.55 -32.07 -37.25
C ARG A 5 -4.22 -31.01 -38.17
N LEU A 6 -4.64 -29.91 -37.63
CA LEU A 6 -4.88 -28.68 -38.39
C LEU A 6 -3.78 -27.69 -38.02
N SER A 7 -2.86 -27.48 -38.94
CA SER A 7 -1.88 -26.39 -38.94
C SER A 7 -2.46 -25.23 -39.73
N THR A 8 -2.56 -24.07 -39.14
CA THR A 8 -2.77 -22.82 -39.88
C THR A 8 -1.48 -22.02 -39.93
N ARG A 9 -0.88 -21.99 -41.11
CA ARG A 9 0.19 -21.05 -41.48
C ARG A 9 -0.39 -19.65 -41.57
N VAL A 10 0.28 -18.68 -40.95
CA VAL A 10 0.13 -17.26 -41.23
C VAL A 10 1.31 -16.82 -42.10
N GLY A 11 0.97 -16.35 -43.29
CA GLY A 11 1.94 -15.94 -44.30
C GLY A 11 2.50 -14.54 -44.04
N ASN A 12 3.77 -14.40 -44.34
CA ASN A 12 4.50 -13.14 -44.45
C ASN A 12 4.00 -12.35 -45.66
N GLY A 13 3.59 -11.11 -45.47
CA GLY A 13 3.38 -10.13 -46.51
C GLY A 13 4.23 -8.88 -46.25
N VAL A 14 5.36 -8.80 -46.96
CA VAL A 14 6.16 -7.59 -47.10
C VAL A 14 5.51 -6.73 -48.15
N LEU A 15 5.19 -5.50 -47.85
CA LEU A 15 4.93 -4.46 -48.87
C LEU A 15 5.74 -3.20 -48.53
N THR A 16 6.72 -2.95 -49.36
CA THR A 16 7.44 -1.70 -49.56
C THR A 16 6.58 -0.71 -50.35
N GLY A 17 6.52 0.51 -49.92
CA GLY A 17 5.89 1.60 -50.67
C GLY A 17 6.39 2.96 -50.18
N ASN A 18 7.27 3.55 -50.99
CA ASN A 18 7.75 4.94 -50.92
C ASN A 18 6.64 5.96 -51.21
N GLY A 19 6.78 7.14 -50.59
CA GLY A 19 6.28 8.31 -51.30
C GLY A 19 5.76 9.47 -50.44
N SER A 20 6.62 10.43 -50.36
CA SER A 20 6.50 11.89 -50.47
C SER A 20 5.83 12.74 -49.40
N GLN A 21 6.65 13.70 -49.07
CA GLN A 21 6.53 15.00 -48.40
C GLN A 21 5.27 15.83 -48.78
N ASN A 22 4.81 16.57 -47.77
CA ASN A 22 4.48 18.01 -47.79
C ASN A 22 4.07 18.40 -46.38
N GLY A 23 4.66 19.24 -45.76
CA GLY A 23 5.05 20.52 -45.38
C GLY A 23 3.98 21.59 -45.34
N ASN A 24 3.71 22.09 -44.11
CA ASN A 24 3.21 23.44 -43.74
C ASN A 24 3.14 23.43 -42.21
N GLY A 25 3.92 24.10 -41.45
CA GLY A 25 4.39 25.44 -41.35
C GLY A 25 3.29 26.39 -40.84
N ILE A 26 3.10 26.49 -39.48
CA ILE A 26 2.45 27.68 -38.92
C ILE A 26 3.29 28.19 -37.75
N GLN A 27 3.59 29.46 -37.88
CA GLN A 27 4.54 30.30 -37.18
C GLN A 27 4.09 30.67 -35.78
N ASN A 28 5.11 30.84 -34.92
CA ASN A 28 5.08 31.63 -33.71
C ASN A 28 4.66 33.07 -33.96
N LEU A 29 3.83 33.62 -33.11
CA LEU A 29 3.72 35.07 -32.91
C LEU A 29 3.80 35.39 -31.40
N ASN A 30 5.01 35.79 -31.00
CA ASN A 30 5.26 36.66 -29.86
C ASN A 30 4.66 38.05 -30.13
N ARG A 31 3.96 38.58 -29.19
CA ARG A 31 3.91 40.05 -28.99
C ARG A 31 3.78 40.43 -27.52
N SER A 32 4.86 40.99 -27.05
CA SER A 32 4.96 41.85 -25.85
C SER A 32 4.36 43.23 -26.18
N GLN A 33 3.79 43.88 -25.16
CA GLN A 33 4.15 45.23 -24.70
C GLN A 33 3.07 45.82 -23.79
N ASN A 34 3.49 46.11 -22.57
CA ASN A 34 3.59 47.41 -21.89
C ASN A 34 2.31 48.27 -21.76
N GLY A 35 2.08 48.68 -20.51
CA GLY A 35 1.30 49.87 -20.22
C GLY A 35 1.04 50.10 -18.73
N ASN A 36 1.83 50.97 -18.15
CA ASN A 36 1.77 51.52 -16.81
C ASN A 36 0.40 52.16 -16.46
N GLY A 37 0.10 52.18 -15.15
CA GLY A 37 -0.92 53.09 -14.64
C GLY A 37 -1.07 53.03 -13.11
N VAL A 38 -0.20 53.76 -12.44
CA VAL A 38 -0.34 54.11 -11.01
C VAL A 38 -1.37 55.19 -10.86
N GLN A 39 -2.31 55.05 -9.92
CA GLN A 39 -2.82 56.23 -9.18
C GLN A 39 -3.35 55.87 -7.79
N ASN A 40 -2.74 56.51 -6.83
CA ASN A 40 -3.13 56.64 -5.42
C ASN A 40 -4.39 57.50 -5.28
N ALA A 41 -5.26 57.15 -4.31
CA ALA A 41 -6.12 58.14 -3.65
C ALA A 41 -6.26 57.79 -2.18
N LYS A 42 -5.78 58.71 -1.34
CA LYS A 42 -5.98 58.79 0.11
C LYS A 42 -7.34 59.46 0.40
N GLY A 43 -7.92 59.08 1.51
CA GLY A 43 -9.01 59.86 2.15
C GLY A 43 -9.52 59.06 3.35
N SER A 44 -9.24 59.41 4.39
CA SER A 44 -9.27 59.95 5.76
C SER A 44 -10.70 59.96 6.35
N GLN A 45 -10.73 59.32 7.52
CA GLN A 45 -11.21 59.76 8.83
C GLN A 45 -12.70 59.72 9.19
N ASN A 46 -12.85 59.13 10.35
CA ASN A 46 -13.63 59.50 11.56
C ASN A 46 -14.97 58.81 11.81
N GLY A 47 -15.02 58.23 13.01
CA GLY A 47 -16.15 58.33 13.88
C GLY A 47 -16.35 57.20 14.88
N ASN A 48 -15.88 57.40 16.08
CA ASN A 48 -16.22 56.92 17.42
C ASN A 48 -17.39 55.96 17.59
N GLY A 49 -17.19 54.97 18.46
CA GLY A 49 -18.27 54.44 19.24
C GLY A 49 -18.03 53.13 19.98
N VAL A 50 -17.48 53.23 21.18
CA VAL A 50 -17.77 52.45 22.40
C VAL A 50 -17.54 50.92 22.43
N LEU A 51 -16.63 50.57 23.31
CA LEU A 51 -16.27 49.27 23.91
C LEU A 51 -17.45 48.50 24.50
N ASN A 52 -17.48 47.21 24.30
CA ASN A 52 -17.63 46.26 25.39
C ASN A 52 -16.92 44.94 25.05
N GLY A 53 -16.00 44.57 25.92
CA GLY A 53 -15.15 43.42 25.77
C GLY A 53 -15.84 42.12 26.16
N ASN A 54 -15.49 41.08 25.44
CA ASN A 54 -15.29 39.75 26.00
C ASN A 54 -14.27 39.07 25.11
N GLY A 55 -13.07 38.86 25.67
CA GLY A 55 -11.98 38.20 25.01
C GLY A 55 -12.30 36.73 24.73
N VAL A 56 -12.28 36.37 23.46
CA VAL A 56 -12.16 34.98 23.05
C VAL A 56 -10.78 34.84 22.47
N HIS A 57 -9.93 34.09 23.16
CA HIS A 57 -8.63 33.62 22.64
C HIS A 57 -8.84 32.85 21.33
N SER A 58 -8.43 33.43 20.23
CA SER A 58 -8.25 32.76 18.96
C SER A 58 -7.08 31.79 19.09
N THR A 59 -7.38 30.53 19.34
CA THR A 59 -6.42 29.45 19.08
C THR A 59 -6.41 29.25 17.58
N ASN A 60 -5.27 29.52 16.94
CA ASN A 60 -4.99 29.21 15.55
C ASN A 60 -5.25 27.71 15.30
N GLY A 61 -6.39 27.41 14.69
CA GLY A 61 -6.79 26.07 14.30
C GLY A 61 -6.01 25.63 13.08
N VAL A 62 -5.48 24.45 13.16
CA VAL A 62 -4.79 23.68 12.15
C VAL A 62 -5.60 23.60 10.86
N ASN A 63 -5.03 24.07 9.74
CA ASN A 63 -5.60 23.96 8.41
C ASN A 63 -5.51 22.50 7.92
N GLY A 64 -6.46 21.69 8.27
CA GLY A 64 -6.65 20.37 7.64
C GLY A 64 -7.34 20.53 6.29
N PHE A 65 -6.81 19.90 5.23
CA PHE A 65 -7.46 19.78 3.93
C PHE A 65 -8.55 18.69 3.97
N GLY A 66 -9.60 18.93 4.69
CA GLY A 66 -10.84 18.17 4.53
C GLY A 66 -11.85 19.05 3.79
N PRO A 67 -12.93 18.51 3.20
CA PRO A 67 -14.10 19.35 3.05
C PRO A 67 -14.28 19.91 4.44
N ASN A 68 -14.18 21.25 4.59
CA ASN A 68 -14.54 21.88 5.83
C ASN A 68 -15.86 21.21 6.21
N ILE A 69 -15.83 20.32 7.23
CA ILE A 69 -17.06 20.03 7.94
C ILE A 69 -17.36 21.39 8.54
N ILE A 70 -18.05 22.18 7.74
CA ILE A 70 -18.50 23.49 8.11
C ILE A 70 -19.25 23.23 9.39
N ASN A 71 -18.65 23.56 10.50
CA ASN A 71 -19.30 23.44 11.77
C ASN A 71 -20.56 24.26 11.62
N ARG A 72 -21.74 23.64 11.56
CA ARG A 72 -23.01 24.31 11.33
C ARG A 72 -23.26 25.45 12.32
N ARG A 73 -22.51 25.49 13.43
CA ARG A 73 -22.53 26.56 14.43
C ARG A 73 -21.85 27.86 13.93
N ASP A 74 -20.89 27.77 13.01
CA ASP A 74 -20.08 28.91 12.59
C ASP A 74 -20.59 29.55 11.29
N LEU A 75 -21.40 28.85 10.52
CA LEU A 75 -22.06 29.38 9.33
C LEU A 75 -23.56 29.55 9.59
N ARG A 76 -23.94 30.74 10.03
CA ARG A 76 -25.35 31.20 10.00
C ARG A 76 -25.75 31.41 8.53
N MET A 77 -25.88 30.34 7.79
CA MET A 77 -26.44 30.35 6.44
C MET A 77 -27.95 30.15 6.60
N ALA A 78 -28.73 31.23 6.41
CA ALA A 78 -30.18 31.16 6.45
C ALA A 78 -30.80 30.03 5.61
N THR A 79 -30.13 29.64 4.52
CA THR A 79 -30.51 28.52 3.67
C THR A 79 -30.43 27.18 4.40
N LEU A 80 -29.37 26.93 5.20
CA LEU A 80 -29.23 25.69 5.95
C LEU A 80 -30.27 25.57 7.06
N ASP A 81 -30.54 26.69 7.77
CA ASP A 81 -31.53 26.72 8.83
C ASP A 81 -32.96 26.53 8.31
N GLN A 82 -33.23 26.97 7.07
CA GLN A 82 -34.51 26.75 6.39
C GLN A 82 -34.62 25.33 5.79
N LEU A 83 -33.50 24.75 5.37
CA LEU A 83 -33.49 23.46 4.73
C LEU A 83 -33.49 22.28 5.70
N PHE A 84 -32.91 22.43 6.90
CA PHE A 84 -32.74 21.34 7.86
C PHE A 84 -33.31 21.65 9.23
N GLN A 85 -34.17 20.74 9.70
CA GLN A 85 -34.50 20.64 11.11
C GLN A 85 -33.62 19.54 11.73
N THR A 86 -32.65 19.94 12.56
CA THR A 86 -31.77 19.01 13.23
C THR A 86 -32.54 18.26 14.33
N VAL A 87 -32.70 16.95 14.18
CA VAL A 87 -33.31 16.10 15.20
C VAL A 87 -32.26 15.64 16.22
N GLN A 88 -31.04 15.30 15.75
CA GLN A 88 -29.89 14.91 16.58
C GLN A 88 -28.58 15.26 15.88
N PRO A 89 -27.46 15.43 16.63
CA PRO A 89 -26.15 15.63 16.04
C PRO A 89 -25.74 14.46 15.17
N LYS A 90 -25.09 14.73 14.01
CA LYS A 90 -24.46 13.70 13.20
C LYS A 90 -23.19 13.22 13.90
N THR A 91 -23.11 11.93 14.17
CA THR A 91 -21.93 11.28 14.75
C THR A 91 -21.07 10.67 13.66
N ASP A 92 -19.74 10.81 13.80
CA ASP A 92 -18.76 10.14 12.93
C ASP A 92 -18.55 8.70 13.43
N ASN A 93 -18.76 7.73 12.57
CA ASN A 93 -18.32 6.35 12.83
C ASN A 93 -16.85 6.23 12.47
N THR A 94 -15.96 6.15 13.46
CA THR A 94 -14.51 6.04 13.27
C THR A 94 -13.99 4.60 13.26
N GLY A 95 -14.85 3.60 13.49
CA GLY A 95 -14.45 2.20 13.69
C GLY A 95 -13.77 1.52 12.51
N ASN A 96 -13.84 2.08 11.30
CA ASN A 96 -13.23 1.57 10.08
C ASN A 96 -12.26 2.56 9.41
N LYS A 97 -11.81 3.58 10.11
CA LYS A 97 -10.89 4.59 9.55
C LYS A 97 -9.56 3.97 9.20
N VAL A 98 -9.11 4.24 7.98
CA VAL A 98 -7.78 3.86 7.48
C VAL A 98 -6.98 5.11 7.16
N THR A 99 -5.80 5.23 7.78
CA THR A 99 -4.82 6.26 7.41
C THR A 99 -3.79 5.66 6.47
N VAL A 100 -3.51 6.34 5.36
CA VAL A 100 -2.43 5.99 4.43
C VAL A 100 -1.37 7.06 4.47
N VAL A 101 -0.15 6.69 4.85
CA VAL A 101 1.02 7.57 4.91
C VAL A 101 1.90 7.32 3.70
N GLY A 102 2.08 8.36 2.89
CA GLY A 102 2.71 8.29 1.58
C GLY A 102 1.68 8.20 0.46
N THR A 103 1.41 9.32 -0.23
CA THR A 103 0.48 9.40 -1.37
C THR A 103 1.20 9.26 -2.71
N GLY A 104 2.18 8.36 -2.73
CA GLY A 104 2.82 7.90 -3.97
C GLY A 104 1.92 6.91 -4.73
N GLN A 105 2.45 6.34 -5.80
CA GLN A 105 1.71 5.41 -6.65
C GLN A 105 1.15 4.19 -5.90
N VAL A 106 1.90 3.66 -4.93
CA VAL A 106 1.46 2.52 -4.11
C VAL A 106 0.37 2.94 -3.13
N GLY A 107 0.57 4.06 -2.42
CA GLY A 107 -0.42 4.55 -1.47
C GLY A 107 -1.75 4.89 -2.13
N MET A 108 -1.72 5.59 -3.27
CA MET A 108 -2.94 5.94 -4.00
C MET A 108 -3.62 4.72 -4.62
N ALA A 109 -2.87 3.73 -5.11
CA ALA A 109 -3.45 2.47 -5.55
C ALA A 109 -4.14 1.71 -4.41
N ALA A 110 -3.55 1.71 -3.20
CA ALA A 110 -4.17 1.13 -2.02
C ALA A 110 -5.47 1.87 -1.64
N VAL A 111 -5.45 3.21 -1.61
CA VAL A 111 -6.62 4.05 -1.32
C VAL A 111 -7.74 3.78 -2.32
N PHE A 112 -7.43 3.82 -3.61
CA PHE A 112 -8.40 3.55 -4.66
C PHE A 112 -9.01 2.14 -4.52
N SER A 113 -8.18 1.14 -4.25
CA SER A 113 -8.65 -0.24 -4.04
C SER A 113 -9.54 -0.36 -2.78
N LEU A 114 -9.19 0.31 -1.68
CA LEU A 114 -9.98 0.33 -0.44
C LEU A 114 -11.37 0.92 -0.67
N LEU A 115 -11.44 2.04 -1.39
CA LEU A 115 -12.68 2.76 -1.66
C LEU A 115 -13.57 2.00 -2.65
N THR A 116 -13.02 1.54 -3.77
CA THR A 116 -13.78 0.85 -4.82
C THR A 116 -14.28 -0.52 -4.41
N GLN A 117 -13.53 -1.24 -3.56
CA GLN A 117 -13.99 -2.51 -2.98
C GLN A 117 -14.89 -2.32 -1.76
N GLY A 118 -15.10 -1.09 -1.31
CA GLY A 118 -15.95 -0.81 -0.15
C GLY A 118 -15.40 -1.35 1.17
N VAL A 119 -14.09 -1.51 1.29
CA VAL A 119 -13.41 -1.99 2.51
C VAL A 119 -13.57 -0.96 3.62
N THR A 120 -13.41 0.30 3.29
CA THR A 120 -13.69 1.44 4.18
C THR A 120 -14.23 2.61 3.37
N ASN A 121 -15.02 3.44 4.04
CA ASN A 121 -15.48 4.73 3.52
C ASN A 121 -14.85 5.93 4.26
N ASN A 122 -13.88 5.69 5.15
CA ASN A 122 -13.25 6.72 5.97
C ASN A 122 -11.72 6.65 5.79
N ILE A 123 -11.20 7.48 4.89
CA ILE A 123 -9.80 7.54 4.49
C ILE A 123 -9.16 8.83 4.97
N CYS A 124 -7.97 8.69 5.53
CA CYS A 124 -7.08 9.78 5.88
C CYS A 124 -5.77 9.63 5.10
N LEU A 125 -5.37 10.66 4.36
CA LEU A 125 -4.14 10.72 3.59
C LEU A 125 -3.11 11.61 4.29
N ILE A 126 -1.89 11.14 4.43
CA ILE A 126 -0.78 11.90 5.01
C ILE A 126 0.41 11.84 4.06
N ASP A 127 0.92 13.00 3.67
CA ASP A 127 2.17 13.13 2.91
C ASP A 127 2.83 14.47 3.26
N MET A 128 4.11 14.62 2.97
CA MET A 128 4.83 15.88 3.15
C MET A 128 4.67 16.84 1.96
N MET A 129 4.27 16.34 0.79
CA MET A 129 4.06 17.10 -0.44
C MET A 129 2.63 17.67 -0.50
N GLU A 130 2.43 18.83 0.11
CA GLU A 130 1.11 19.42 0.36
C GLU A 130 0.26 19.59 -0.90
N ASP A 131 0.81 20.18 -1.96
CA ASP A 131 0.06 20.44 -3.20
C ASP A 131 -0.37 19.14 -3.88
N LYS A 132 0.54 18.17 -3.96
CA LYS A 132 0.23 16.85 -4.51
C LYS A 132 -0.84 16.14 -3.67
N LEU A 133 -0.68 16.14 -2.36
CA LEU A 133 -1.62 15.55 -1.40
C LEU A 133 -3.02 16.12 -1.56
N LYS A 134 -3.12 17.43 -1.72
CA LYS A 134 -4.38 18.13 -1.97
C LYS A 134 -4.99 17.74 -3.32
N GLY A 135 -4.17 17.64 -4.37
CA GLY A 135 -4.61 17.20 -5.70
C GLY A 135 -5.19 15.79 -5.67
N GLU A 136 -4.47 14.82 -5.06
CA GLU A 136 -4.93 13.43 -4.90
C GLU A 136 -6.25 13.34 -4.11
N MET A 137 -6.38 14.12 -3.04
CA MET A 137 -7.63 14.18 -2.27
C MET A 137 -8.78 14.71 -3.10
N MET A 138 -8.59 15.82 -3.82
CA MET A 138 -9.63 16.46 -4.63
C MET A 138 -10.12 15.53 -5.74
N ASP A 139 -9.20 14.85 -6.43
CA ASP A 139 -9.52 13.91 -7.50
C ASP A 139 -10.41 12.77 -6.97
N LEU A 140 -10.04 12.16 -5.84
CA LEU A 140 -10.88 11.15 -5.20
C LEU A 140 -12.23 11.70 -4.72
N GLN A 141 -12.26 12.92 -4.17
CA GLN A 141 -13.52 13.57 -3.71
C GLN A 141 -14.47 13.84 -4.86
N HIS A 142 -13.95 14.24 -6.03
CA HIS A 142 -14.77 14.43 -7.23
C HIS A 142 -15.42 13.11 -7.68
N GLY A 143 -14.78 11.98 -7.40
CA GLY A 143 -15.33 10.64 -7.61
C GLY A 143 -16.38 10.19 -6.57
N SER A 144 -16.71 11.00 -5.56
CA SER A 144 -17.56 10.60 -4.42
C SER A 144 -18.97 10.15 -4.82
N ALA A 145 -19.50 10.65 -5.92
CA ALA A 145 -20.80 10.23 -6.46
C ALA A 145 -20.81 8.76 -6.91
N PHE A 146 -19.66 8.19 -7.23
CA PHE A 146 -19.48 6.81 -7.66
C PHE A 146 -19.05 5.86 -6.53
N MET A 147 -18.89 6.39 -5.30
CA MET A 147 -18.44 5.66 -4.13
C MET A 147 -19.47 5.70 -2.99
N LYS A 148 -19.44 4.72 -2.10
CA LYS A 148 -20.36 4.63 -0.96
C LYS A 148 -20.00 5.62 0.15
N ASN A 149 -20.55 6.86 0.09
CA ASN A 149 -20.42 7.88 1.14
C ASN A 149 -18.97 8.04 1.67
N ALA A 150 -18.00 8.16 0.78
CA ALA A 150 -16.60 8.23 1.14
C ALA A 150 -16.27 9.55 1.87
N LYS A 151 -15.67 9.45 3.06
CA LYS A 151 -15.05 10.55 3.79
C LYS A 151 -13.55 10.50 3.53
N ILE A 152 -13.04 11.47 2.78
CA ILE A 152 -11.63 11.54 2.41
C ILE A 152 -11.06 12.83 2.96
N GLN A 153 -10.04 12.72 3.79
CA GLN A 153 -9.33 13.84 4.40
C GLN A 153 -7.85 13.72 4.10
N ALA A 154 -7.17 14.84 3.97
CA ALA A 154 -5.74 14.90 3.74
C ALA A 154 -5.09 16.03 4.52
N SER A 155 -3.92 15.82 5.09
CA SER A 155 -3.12 16.84 5.76
C SER A 155 -1.67 16.39 5.88
N THR A 156 -0.77 17.34 6.00
CA THR A 156 0.61 17.12 6.46
C THR A 156 0.69 16.90 7.97
N ASP A 157 -0.37 17.26 8.72
CA ASP A 157 -0.47 17.06 10.17
C ASP A 157 -1.04 15.69 10.50
N TYR A 158 -0.30 14.95 11.33
CA TYR A 158 -0.65 13.60 11.77
C TYR A 158 -1.86 13.55 12.72
N SER A 159 -2.29 14.67 13.28
CA SER A 159 -3.47 14.72 14.17
C SER A 159 -4.73 14.20 13.48
N ILE A 160 -4.85 14.37 12.16
CA ILE A 160 -5.98 13.86 11.40
C ILE A 160 -6.05 12.33 11.36
N SER A 161 -4.96 11.62 11.71
CA SER A 161 -4.96 10.15 11.82
C SER A 161 -5.66 9.64 13.07
N ALA A 162 -6.04 10.53 14.00
CA ALA A 162 -6.60 10.12 15.29
C ALA A 162 -7.74 9.11 15.15
N GLY A 163 -7.66 8.03 15.96
CA GLY A 163 -8.64 6.95 15.97
C GLY A 163 -8.62 6.04 14.73
N SER A 164 -7.50 5.98 13.99
CA SER A 164 -7.37 5.05 12.86
C SER A 164 -7.29 3.60 13.33
N LYS A 165 -8.11 2.75 12.72
CA LYS A 165 -8.05 1.29 12.93
C LYS A 165 -6.80 0.69 12.34
N ILE A 166 -6.41 1.18 11.14
CA ILE A 166 -5.22 0.74 10.43
C ILE A 166 -4.48 1.98 9.94
N CYS A 167 -3.16 2.00 10.13
CA CYS A 167 -2.27 2.95 9.46
C CYS A 167 -1.40 2.16 8.47
N VAL A 168 -1.65 2.37 7.19
CA VAL A 168 -0.87 1.81 6.08
C VAL A 168 0.30 2.73 5.80
N VAL A 169 1.53 2.24 5.90
CA VAL A 169 2.74 3.03 5.65
C VAL A 169 3.37 2.59 4.34
N THR A 170 3.24 3.45 3.34
CA THR A 170 3.87 3.30 2.02
C THR A 170 4.95 4.36 1.78
N ALA A 171 5.14 5.25 2.76
CA ALA A 171 6.18 6.27 2.72
C ALA A 171 7.55 5.64 2.88
N GLY A 172 8.49 6.06 2.03
CA GLY A 172 9.85 5.58 2.03
C GLY A 172 10.64 6.18 0.87
N VAL A 173 11.95 5.99 0.91
CA VAL A 173 12.84 6.43 -0.15
C VAL A 173 13.22 5.24 -1.04
N ARG A 174 13.35 5.50 -2.34
CA ARG A 174 13.82 4.50 -3.30
C ARG A 174 15.34 4.38 -3.23
N GLN A 175 15.83 3.19 -3.56
CA GLN A 175 17.26 2.95 -3.70
C GLN A 175 17.84 3.87 -4.77
N ARG A 176 19.02 4.43 -4.48
CA ARG A 176 19.82 5.23 -5.43
C ARG A 176 20.80 4.32 -6.16
N GLU A 177 21.22 4.75 -7.32
CA GLU A 177 22.28 4.04 -8.05
C GLU A 177 23.57 3.98 -7.21
N GLY A 178 24.15 2.78 -7.09
CA GLY A 178 25.34 2.54 -6.27
C GLY A 178 25.14 2.50 -4.76
N GLU A 179 23.91 2.69 -4.26
CA GLU A 179 23.61 2.64 -2.82
C GLU A 179 23.59 1.19 -2.30
N SER A 180 24.22 0.96 -1.16
CA SER A 180 24.15 -0.34 -0.51
C SER A 180 22.76 -0.62 0.09
N ARG A 181 22.42 -1.90 0.25
CA ARG A 181 21.17 -2.31 0.91
C ARG A 181 21.07 -1.74 2.34
N LEU A 182 22.17 -1.69 3.07
CA LEU A 182 22.19 -1.19 4.45
C LEU A 182 21.94 0.32 4.51
N ASP A 183 22.53 1.09 3.59
CA ASP A 183 22.29 2.54 3.52
C ASP A 183 20.82 2.86 3.21
N LEU A 184 20.23 2.13 2.28
CA LEU A 184 18.79 2.23 1.99
C LEU A 184 17.94 1.94 3.24
N VAL A 185 18.25 0.86 3.97
CA VAL A 185 17.57 0.50 5.21
C VAL A 185 17.70 1.61 6.24
N GLN A 186 18.91 2.16 6.43
CA GLN A 186 19.13 3.23 7.40
C GLN A 186 18.33 4.50 7.06
N ARG A 187 18.34 4.93 5.80
CA ARG A 187 17.54 6.08 5.35
C ARG A 187 16.05 5.89 5.58
N ASN A 188 15.52 4.70 5.29
CA ASN A 188 14.12 4.38 5.55
C ASN A 188 13.83 4.28 7.05
N THR A 189 14.77 3.78 7.86
CA THR A 189 14.67 3.79 9.33
C THR A 189 14.52 5.22 9.85
N ASP A 190 15.31 6.16 9.34
CA ASP A 190 15.23 7.58 9.75
C ASP A 190 13.90 8.24 9.34
N VAL A 191 13.34 7.85 8.21
CA VAL A 191 11.98 8.25 7.81
C VAL A 191 10.94 7.69 8.78
N LEU A 192 11.01 6.39 9.12
CA LEU A 192 10.07 5.76 10.04
C LEU A 192 10.14 6.33 11.46
N LYS A 193 11.33 6.74 11.94
CA LYS A 193 11.49 7.45 13.23
C LYS A 193 10.67 8.73 13.30
N GLN A 194 10.44 9.41 12.18
CA GLN A 194 9.65 10.64 12.12
C GLN A 194 8.15 10.37 12.00
N ILE A 195 7.76 9.25 11.43
CA ILE A 195 6.36 8.88 11.11
C ILE A 195 5.71 8.11 12.27
N ILE A 196 6.33 7.02 12.69
CA ILE A 196 5.70 6.01 13.56
C ILE A 196 5.30 6.56 14.93
N PRO A 197 6.15 7.35 15.64
CA PRO A 197 5.74 7.91 16.93
C PRO A 197 4.52 8.82 16.86
N LYS A 198 4.37 9.57 15.75
CA LYS A 198 3.22 10.45 15.53
C LYS A 198 1.94 9.64 15.30
N LEU A 199 2.00 8.56 14.52
CA LEU A 199 0.85 7.68 14.29
C LEU A 199 0.39 7.02 15.60
N VAL A 200 1.31 6.48 16.38
CA VAL A 200 0.99 5.84 17.68
C VAL A 200 0.44 6.86 18.68
N LYS A 201 0.97 8.08 18.69
CA LYS A 201 0.46 9.17 19.55
C LYS A 201 -1.03 9.44 19.31
N TYR A 202 -1.46 9.52 18.06
CA TYR A 202 -2.85 9.86 17.70
C TYR A 202 -3.76 8.62 17.55
N SER A 203 -3.18 7.45 17.34
CA SER A 203 -3.91 6.18 17.17
C SER A 203 -3.24 5.05 17.95
N PRO A 204 -3.28 5.04 19.30
CA PRO A 204 -2.56 4.06 20.13
C PRO A 204 -3.06 2.62 19.97
N ASP A 205 -4.28 2.45 19.48
CA ASP A 205 -4.89 1.13 19.25
C ASP A 205 -4.83 0.68 17.79
N THR A 206 -4.13 1.41 16.94
CA THR A 206 -4.01 1.10 15.51
C THR A 206 -3.24 -0.20 15.25
N ILE A 207 -3.47 -0.77 14.08
CA ILE A 207 -2.59 -1.76 13.46
C ILE A 207 -1.72 -1.02 12.45
N LEU A 208 -0.40 -1.18 12.55
CA LEU A 208 0.55 -0.65 11.58
C LEU A 208 0.76 -1.70 10.47
N LEU A 209 0.36 -1.37 9.25
CA LEU A 209 0.56 -2.19 8.06
C LEU A 209 1.64 -1.55 7.18
N ILE A 210 2.79 -2.20 7.11
CA ILE A 210 3.98 -1.69 6.42
C ILE A 210 4.03 -2.27 5.00
N ALA A 211 4.18 -1.38 4.01
CA ALA A 211 4.34 -1.73 2.61
C ALA A 211 5.63 -1.16 2.00
N SER A 212 6.33 -0.29 2.72
CA SER A 212 7.63 0.26 2.29
C SER A 212 8.70 -0.82 2.31
N ASN A 213 9.58 -0.82 1.29
CA ASN A 213 10.65 -1.81 1.16
C ASN A 213 12.01 -1.29 1.69
N PRO A 214 12.84 -2.22 2.21
CA PRO A 214 12.62 -3.67 2.36
C PRO A 214 11.66 -4.00 3.50
N VAL A 215 10.49 -4.57 3.17
CA VAL A 215 9.32 -4.62 4.06
C VAL A 215 9.57 -5.38 5.37
N ASP A 216 10.25 -6.50 5.33
CA ASP A 216 10.48 -7.33 6.54
C ASP A 216 11.34 -6.59 7.56
N ILE A 217 12.41 -5.95 7.09
CA ILE A 217 13.29 -5.11 7.91
C ILE A 217 12.54 -3.89 8.44
N LEU A 218 11.78 -3.19 7.58
CA LEU A 218 11.06 -1.99 8.02
C LEU A 218 9.89 -2.30 8.95
N THR A 219 9.33 -3.51 8.87
CA THR A 219 8.34 -4.01 9.85
C THR A 219 8.99 -4.23 11.21
N TYR A 220 10.16 -4.86 11.26
CA TYR A 220 10.95 -4.98 12.48
C TYR A 220 11.30 -3.62 13.08
N VAL A 221 11.81 -2.68 12.27
CA VAL A 221 12.12 -1.31 12.70
C VAL A 221 10.88 -0.62 13.26
N THR A 222 9.76 -0.72 12.55
CA THR A 222 8.48 -0.15 12.99
C THR A 222 8.04 -0.73 14.34
N TRP A 223 8.16 -2.03 14.54
CA TRP A 223 7.84 -2.66 15.81
C TRP A 223 8.71 -2.11 16.94
N LYS A 224 10.03 -2.02 16.74
CA LYS A 224 10.96 -1.47 17.75
C LYS A 224 10.66 -0.02 18.11
N ILE A 225 10.31 0.82 17.12
CA ILE A 225 10.04 2.26 17.32
C ILE A 225 8.66 2.49 17.93
N SER A 226 7.66 1.71 17.52
CA SER A 226 6.26 1.95 17.90
C SER A 226 5.95 1.59 19.34
N GLY A 227 6.66 0.62 19.92
CA GLY A 227 6.31 0.04 21.21
C GLY A 227 4.99 -0.74 21.22
N LEU A 228 4.36 -0.94 20.06
CA LEU A 228 3.12 -1.69 19.96
C LEU A 228 3.36 -3.20 20.12
N PRO A 229 2.36 -3.96 20.58
CA PRO A 229 2.41 -5.41 20.59
C PRO A 229 2.71 -5.97 19.19
N LYS A 230 3.56 -7.00 19.12
CA LYS A 230 4.05 -7.57 17.84
C LYS A 230 2.96 -7.96 16.85
N GLN A 231 1.80 -8.42 17.34
CA GLN A 231 0.66 -8.79 16.51
C GLN A 231 -0.05 -7.60 15.83
N ARG A 232 0.21 -6.37 16.28
CA ARG A 232 -0.33 -5.13 15.69
C ARG A 232 0.64 -4.46 14.70
N VAL A 233 1.81 -5.02 14.48
CA VAL A 233 2.78 -4.53 13.49
C VAL A 233 2.98 -5.60 12.44
N ILE A 234 2.49 -5.34 11.24
CA ILE A 234 2.37 -6.33 10.16
C ILE A 234 3.02 -5.74 8.92
N GLY A 235 3.86 -6.50 8.24
CA GLY A 235 4.32 -6.15 6.89
C GLY A 235 3.43 -6.81 5.82
N SER A 236 3.26 -6.16 4.68
CA SER A 236 2.56 -6.75 3.52
C SER A 236 3.19 -8.09 3.08
N GLY A 237 4.46 -8.26 3.39
CA GLY A 237 5.21 -9.50 3.24
C GLY A 237 5.08 -10.15 1.86
N THR A 238 4.91 -11.45 1.85
CA THR A 238 4.78 -12.26 0.64
C THR A 238 3.32 -12.49 0.21
N ASN A 239 2.37 -11.66 0.69
CA ASN A 239 0.97 -11.79 0.26
C ASN A 239 0.82 -11.60 -1.26
N LEU A 240 1.51 -10.59 -1.82
CA LEU A 240 1.53 -10.37 -3.26
C LEU A 240 2.35 -11.45 -4.00
N ASP A 241 3.48 -11.90 -3.44
CA ASP A 241 4.30 -12.95 -4.06
C ASP A 241 3.55 -14.26 -4.15
N SER A 242 2.78 -14.61 -3.11
CA SER A 242 1.90 -15.77 -3.12
C SER A 242 0.77 -15.63 -4.15
N ALA A 243 0.24 -14.42 -4.37
CA ALA A 243 -0.73 -14.17 -5.42
C ALA A 243 -0.11 -14.33 -6.82
N ARG A 244 1.11 -13.84 -7.05
CA ARG A 244 1.89 -14.05 -8.28
C ARG A 244 2.15 -15.52 -8.52
N PHE A 245 2.59 -16.23 -7.47
CA PHE A 245 2.84 -17.66 -7.54
C PHE A 245 1.59 -18.44 -7.95
N ARG A 246 0.44 -18.15 -7.35
CA ARG A 246 -0.84 -18.75 -7.73
C ARG A 246 -1.26 -18.40 -9.15
N TYR A 247 -0.99 -17.18 -9.60
CA TYR A 247 -1.25 -16.76 -10.98
C TYR A 247 -0.40 -17.59 -11.97
N LEU A 248 0.91 -17.69 -11.76
CA LEU A 248 1.81 -18.47 -12.62
C LEU A 248 1.49 -19.97 -12.62
N LEU A 249 1.11 -20.52 -11.45
CA LEU A 249 0.59 -21.88 -11.36
C LEU A 249 -0.68 -22.05 -12.22
N SER A 250 -1.59 -21.09 -12.16
CA SER A 250 -2.86 -21.14 -12.88
C SER A 250 -2.67 -21.10 -14.41
N GLU A 251 -1.74 -20.28 -14.89
CA GLU A 251 -1.38 -20.23 -16.31
C GLU A 251 -0.84 -21.58 -16.80
N ARG A 252 0.07 -22.16 -16.02
CA ARG A 252 0.70 -23.45 -16.39
C ARG A 252 -0.26 -24.63 -16.32
N LEU A 253 -1.19 -24.60 -15.36
CA LEU A 253 -2.19 -25.67 -15.16
C LEU A 253 -3.49 -25.44 -15.95
N ALA A 254 -3.65 -24.28 -16.61
CA ALA A 254 -4.85 -23.88 -17.31
C ALA A 254 -6.13 -23.92 -16.44
N VAL A 255 -6.03 -23.45 -15.17
CA VAL A 255 -7.13 -23.34 -14.22
C VAL A 255 -7.19 -21.92 -13.63
N ALA A 256 -8.32 -21.52 -13.03
CA ALA A 256 -8.42 -20.21 -12.38
C ALA A 256 -7.41 -20.08 -11.22
N SER A 257 -6.78 -18.91 -11.05
CA SER A 257 -5.82 -18.66 -9.96
C SER A 257 -6.44 -18.81 -8.56
N THR A 258 -7.75 -18.64 -8.44
CA THR A 258 -8.52 -18.89 -7.21
C THR A 258 -8.62 -20.39 -6.85
N SER A 259 -8.42 -21.26 -7.83
CA SER A 259 -8.41 -22.72 -7.64
C SER A 259 -7.03 -23.29 -7.31
N CYS A 260 -5.96 -22.49 -7.48
CA CYS A 260 -4.60 -22.86 -7.10
C CYS A 260 -4.33 -22.41 -5.67
N HIS A 261 -3.77 -23.29 -4.86
CA HIS A 261 -3.33 -23.00 -3.51
C HIS A 261 -1.83 -23.21 -3.38
N GLY A 262 -1.14 -22.19 -2.91
CA GLY A 262 0.32 -22.20 -2.70
C GLY A 262 0.76 -20.94 -2.01
N TYR A 263 1.81 -21.03 -1.22
CA TYR A 263 2.36 -19.91 -0.45
C TYR A 263 3.83 -19.72 -0.76
N ILE A 264 4.22 -18.45 -0.83
CA ILE A 264 5.61 -18.02 -0.68
C ILE A 264 5.75 -17.53 0.77
N ILE A 265 6.80 -17.98 1.46
CA ILE A 265 7.09 -17.61 2.86
C ILE A 265 8.51 -17.05 2.97
N GLY A 266 8.90 -16.61 4.17
CA GLY A 266 10.23 -16.03 4.40
C GLY A 266 10.30 -14.56 4.00
N GLU A 267 11.42 -14.13 3.45
CA GLU A 267 11.68 -12.76 2.99
C GLU A 267 10.79 -12.40 1.79
N HIS A 268 10.28 -11.18 1.76
CA HIS A 268 9.82 -10.59 0.50
C HIS A 268 11.03 -10.13 -0.32
N GLY A 269 11.56 -11.01 -1.14
CA GLY A 269 12.78 -10.77 -1.92
C GLY A 269 13.44 -12.06 -2.40
N ASP A 270 14.77 -11.98 -2.62
CA ASP A 270 15.54 -13.03 -3.29
C ASP A 270 15.65 -14.33 -2.48
N SER A 271 15.55 -14.26 -1.14
CA SER A 271 15.59 -15.43 -0.27
C SER A 271 14.19 -15.93 0.14
N SER A 272 13.16 -15.58 -0.61
CA SER A 272 11.81 -16.11 -0.42
C SER A 272 11.75 -17.61 -0.66
N VAL A 273 10.78 -18.29 -0.02
CA VAL A 273 10.69 -19.75 -0.01
C VAL A 273 9.33 -20.19 -0.55
N PRO A 274 9.28 -20.85 -1.72
CA PRO A 274 8.06 -21.46 -2.22
C PRO A 274 7.78 -22.76 -1.45
N VAL A 275 6.58 -22.88 -0.89
CA VAL A 275 6.17 -24.08 -0.16
C VAL A 275 5.57 -25.08 -1.16
N TRP A 276 6.44 -25.73 -1.92
CA TRP A 276 6.04 -26.72 -2.95
C TRP A 276 5.29 -27.90 -2.35
N SER A 277 5.65 -28.32 -1.13
CA SER A 277 4.98 -29.40 -0.40
C SER A 277 3.50 -29.11 -0.12
N GLY A 278 3.11 -27.83 -0.10
CA GLY A 278 1.75 -27.37 0.16
C GLY A 278 0.95 -26.97 -1.10
N VAL A 279 1.58 -26.97 -2.28
CA VAL A 279 0.90 -26.57 -3.52
C VAL A 279 -0.16 -27.61 -3.89
N ASN A 280 -1.40 -27.14 -4.07
CA ASN A 280 -2.50 -28.05 -4.42
C ASN A 280 -3.57 -27.36 -5.29
N VAL A 281 -4.34 -28.18 -6.00
CA VAL A 281 -5.56 -27.82 -6.71
C VAL A 281 -6.65 -28.75 -6.23
N ALA A 282 -7.73 -28.19 -5.69
CA ALA A 282 -8.86 -28.95 -5.14
C ALA A 282 -8.43 -30.04 -4.12
N GLY A 283 -7.40 -29.76 -3.32
CA GLY A 283 -6.86 -30.71 -2.32
C GLY A 283 -5.86 -31.73 -2.86
N VAL A 284 -5.70 -31.85 -4.17
CA VAL A 284 -4.69 -32.73 -4.79
C VAL A 284 -3.35 -32.01 -4.74
N ARG A 285 -2.41 -32.50 -3.93
CA ARG A 285 -1.07 -31.92 -3.84
C ARG A 285 -0.26 -32.27 -5.08
N LEU A 286 0.42 -31.27 -5.65
CA LEU A 286 1.26 -31.51 -6.82
C LEU A 286 2.47 -32.38 -6.47
N SER A 287 2.97 -32.31 -5.23
CA SER A 287 4.05 -33.16 -4.73
C SER A 287 3.69 -34.65 -4.67
N ASP A 288 2.40 -35.01 -4.58
CA ASP A 288 1.97 -36.40 -4.61
C ASP A 288 1.99 -36.95 -6.04
N ILE A 289 1.90 -36.10 -7.06
CA ILE A 289 1.96 -36.45 -8.48
C ILE A 289 3.41 -36.41 -8.99
N ASN A 290 4.13 -35.31 -8.66
CA ASN A 290 5.52 -35.08 -8.97
C ASN A 290 6.32 -34.88 -7.68
N PRO A 291 6.91 -35.97 -7.11
CA PRO A 291 7.67 -35.88 -5.85
C PRO A 291 8.89 -34.95 -5.91
N ASN A 292 9.41 -34.68 -7.11
CA ASN A 292 10.56 -33.81 -7.33
C ASN A 292 10.18 -32.36 -7.61
N ILE A 293 8.90 -31.99 -7.53
CA ILE A 293 8.41 -30.66 -7.88
C ILE A 293 9.21 -29.55 -7.19
N GLY A 294 9.69 -28.60 -7.97
CA GLY A 294 10.46 -27.46 -7.48
C GLY A 294 11.91 -27.77 -7.07
N SER A 295 12.38 -29.01 -7.21
CA SER A 295 13.78 -29.40 -6.97
C SER A 295 14.65 -29.24 -8.23
N ASP A 296 15.96 -29.38 -8.08
CA ASP A 296 16.91 -29.37 -9.21
C ASP A 296 16.79 -30.60 -10.12
N THR A 297 16.16 -31.65 -9.64
CA THR A 297 15.93 -32.92 -10.39
C THR A 297 14.54 -32.97 -11.02
N ASP A 298 13.75 -31.90 -10.89
CA ASP A 298 12.42 -31.83 -11.48
C ASP A 298 12.47 -31.64 -13.00
N SER A 299 12.12 -32.72 -13.73
CA SER A 299 12.14 -32.75 -15.20
C SER A 299 11.19 -31.75 -15.85
N GLU A 300 10.16 -31.30 -15.13
CA GLU A 300 9.19 -30.32 -15.60
C GLU A 300 9.60 -28.85 -15.28
N ASN A 301 10.71 -28.65 -14.55
CA ASN A 301 11.25 -27.35 -14.21
C ASN A 301 10.23 -26.39 -13.55
N TRP A 302 9.45 -26.89 -12.57
CA TRP A 302 8.53 -26.04 -11.78
C TRP A 302 9.28 -24.97 -10.97
N LYS A 303 10.54 -25.21 -10.61
CA LYS A 303 11.39 -24.23 -9.91
C LYS A 303 11.45 -22.87 -10.63
N ALA A 304 11.36 -22.87 -11.97
CA ALA A 304 11.38 -21.65 -12.77
C ALA A 304 10.25 -20.68 -12.40
N LEU A 305 9.07 -21.18 -12.01
CA LEU A 305 7.97 -20.32 -11.58
C LEU A 305 8.31 -19.47 -10.34
N HIS A 306 9.07 -20.03 -9.40
CA HIS A 306 9.53 -19.24 -8.26
C HIS A 306 10.49 -18.13 -8.68
N GLN A 307 11.40 -18.41 -9.62
CA GLN A 307 12.28 -17.36 -10.14
C GLN A 307 11.49 -16.26 -10.87
N GLU A 308 10.43 -16.61 -11.57
CA GLU A 308 9.52 -15.64 -12.19
C GLU A 308 8.79 -14.78 -11.15
N VAL A 309 8.37 -15.37 -10.01
CA VAL A 309 7.79 -14.59 -8.89
C VAL A 309 8.78 -13.55 -8.38
N VAL A 310 10.04 -13.94 -8.12
CA VAL A 310 11.10 -13.04 -7.65
C VAL A 310 11.36 -11.92 -8.66
N ASN A 311 11.42 -12.26 -9.95
CA ASN A 311 11.72 -11.31 -11.02
C ASN A 311 10.52 -10.41 -11.39
N SER A 312 9.29 -10.80 -11.06
CA SER A 312 8.07 -10.11 -11.51
C SER A 312 8.05 -8.61 -11.23
N ALA A 313 8.52 -8.19 -10.05
CA ALA A 313 8.55 -6.77 -9.70
C ALA A 313 9.57 -6.00 -10.55
N TYR A 314 10.74 -6.59 -10.79
CA TYR A 314 11.80 -5.98 -11.60
C TYR A 314 11.35 -5.81 -13.06
N GLU A 315 10.68 -6.82 -13.62
CA GLU A 315 10.14 -6.74 -14.97
C GLU A 315 9.08 -5.65 -15.12
N VAL A 316 8.11 -5.61 -14.22
CA VAL A 316 7.06 -4.57 -14.24
C VAL A 316 7.68 -3.17 -14.12
N ILE A 317 8.68 -2.99 -13.24
CA ILE A 317 9.38 -1.70 -13.07
C ILE A 317 10.16 -1.35 -14.33
N LYS A 318 10.84 -2.29 -14.95
CA LYS A 318 11.58 -2.10 -16.21
C LYS A 318 10.64 -1.64 -17.33
N LEU A 319 9.43 -2.20 -17.43
CA LEU A 319 8.49 -1.91 -18.51
C LEU A 319 7.70 -0.61 -18.33
N LYS A 320 7.29 -0.27 -17.10
CA LYS A 320 6.43 0.90 -16.85
C LYS A 320 6.96 1.89 -15.81
N GLY A 321 8.15 1.67 -15.26
CA GLY A 321 8.83 2.56 -14.31
C GLY A 321 8.42 2.38 -12.85
N TYR A 322 7.36 1.64 -12.54
CA TYR A 322 6.85 1.43 -11.18
C TYR A 322 5.91 0.22 -11.11
N THR A 323 5.56 -0.21 -9.90
CA THR A 323 4.45 -1.14 -9.64
C THR A 323 3.49 -0.51 -8.63
N SER A 324 2.19 -0.74 -8.78
CA SER A 324 1.17 -0.14 -7.92
C SER A 324 -0.11 -0.98 -7.79
N TRP A 325 -0.69 -1.43 -8.91
CA TRP A 325 -2.04 -2.00 -8.90
C TRP A 325 -2.16 -3.26 -8.04
N ALA A 326 -1.31 -4.24 -8.26
CA ALA A 326 -1.38 -5.51 -7.54
C ALA A 326 -1.07 -5.35 -6.05
N ILE A 327 -0.09 -4.49 -5.67
CA ILE A 327 0.18 -4.20 -4.26
C ILE A 327 -0.97 -3.40 -3.61
N GLY A 328 -1.62 -2.50 -4.34
CA GLY A 328 -2.81 -1.81 -3.87
C GLY A 328 -3.95 -2.76 -3.53
N LEU A 329 -4.23 -3.74 -4.42
CA LEU A 329 -5.21 -4.80 -4.19
C LEU A 329 -4.82 -5.68 -3.00
N SER A 330 -3.55 -6.05 -2.88
CA SER A 330 -3.05 -6.84 -1.75
C SER A 330 -3.24 -6.12 -0.42
N LEU A 331 -2.91 -4.82 -0.34
CA LEU A 331 -3.12 -4.01 0.87
C LEU A 331 -4.60 -3.87 1.21
N ALA A 332 -5.46 -3.67 0.21
CA ALA A 332 -6.92 -3.62 0.42
C ALA A 332 -7.47 -4.95 0.98
N GLN A 333 -6.97 -6.09 0.49
CA GLN A 333 -7.34 -7.40 1.01
C GLN A 333 -6.93 -7.59 2.48
N LEU A 334 -5.70 -7.18 2.85
CA LEU A 334 -5.22 -7.25 4.23
C LEU A 334 -6.04 -6.33 5.15
N CYS A 335 -6.33 -5.11 4.71
CA CYS A 335 -7.20 -4.19 5.44
C CYS A 335 -8.62 -4.75 5.60
N HIS A 336 -9.18 -5.37 4.56
CA HIS A 336 -10.47 -6.03 4.63
C HIS A 336 -10.49 -7.14 5.68
N ALA A 337 -9.48 -8.02 5.69
CA ALA A 337 -9.37 -9.10 6.67
C ALA A 337 -9.41 -8.59 8.12
N ILE A 338 -8.72 -7.46 8.38
CA ILE A 338 -8.65 -6.84 9.70
C ILE A 338 -9.96 -6.12 10.08
N ILE A 339 -10.49 -5.29 9.17
CA ILE A 339 -11.68 -4.45 9.45
C ILE A 339 -12.93 -5.32 9.62
N SER A 340 -13.10 -6.33 8.76
CA SER A 340 -14.26 -7.23 8.80
C SER A 340 -14.10 -8.36 9.82
N ASN A 341 -12.97 -8.44 10.52
CA ASN A 341 -12.64 -9.54 11.43
C ASN A 341 -12.81 -10.92 10.76
N ALA A 342 -12.29 -11.06 9.53
CA ALA A 342 -12.60 -12.17 8.65
C ALA A 342 -11.94 -13.50 9.06
N PHE A 343 -10.92 -13.47 9.93
CA PHE A 343 -10.09 -14.63 10.30
C PHE A 343 -9.53 -15.38 9.07
N SER A 344 -9.33 -14.65 7.99
CA SER A 344 -8.75 -15.21 6.75
C SER A 344 -7.23 -15.32 6.86
N VAL A 345 -6.66 -16.29 6.12
CA VAL A 345 -5.24 -16.61 6.15
C VAL A 345 -4.49 -15.84 5.08
N HIS A 346 -3.47 -15.09 5.49
CA HIS A 346 -2.61 -14.30 4.62
C HIS A 346 -1.13 -14.46 4.96
N PRO A 347 -0.23 -14.65 3.99
CA PRO A 347 1.21 -14.72 4.22
C PRO A 347 1.77 -13.31 4.40
N VAL A 348 1.79 -12.85 5.63
CA VAL A 348 2.23 -11.51 6.04
C VAL A 348 3.52 -11.57 6.85
N SER A 349 4.32 -10.50 6.75
CA SER A 349 5.53 -10.36 7.57
C SER A 349 5.15 -10.14 9.03
N THR A 350 5.55 -11.06 9.88
CA THR A 350 5.24 -11.11 11.32
C THR A 350 6.46 -11.54 12.13
N TYR A 351 6.38 -11.41 13.45
CA TYR A 351 7.44 -11.81 14.36
C TYR A 351 7.62 -13.33 14.38
N LEU A 352 8.83 -13.81 14.04
CA LEU A 352 9.06 -15.22 13.74
C LEU A 352 9.84 -16.00 14.79
N LYS A 353 10.48 -15.35 15.76
CA LYS A 353 11.27 -16.05 16.78
C LYS A 353 10.44 -17.09 17.55
N GLY A 354 10.86 -18.34 17.48
CA GLY A 354 10.18 -19.49 18.07
C GLY A 354 9.29 -20.28 17.11
N GLU A 355 8.99 -19.74 15.91
CA GLU A 355 8.18 -20.42 14.90
C GLU A 355 9.06 -21.16 13.90
N GLN A 356 8.63 -22.34 13.44
CA GLN A 356 9.32 -23.18 12.46
C GLN A 356 10.82 -23.42 12.77
N GLY A 357 11.22 -23.34 14.03
CA GLY A 357 12.61 -23.51 14.46
C GLY A 357 13.51 -22.27 14.28
N VAL A 358 12.96 -21.12 13.88
CA VAL A 358 13.72 -19.86 13.79
C VAL A 358 14.04 -19.33 15.17
N THR A 359 15.33 -19.10 15.45
CA THR A 359 15.83 -18.60 16.75
C THR A 359 16.09 -17.10 16.76
N ASP A 360 16.31 -16.52 15.59
CA ASP A 360 16.59 -15.09 15.42
C ASP A 360 15.33 -14.24 15.62
N GLU A 361 15.50 -13.05 16.20
CA GLU A 361 14.43 -12.06 16.36
C GLU A 361 14.22 -11.32 15.03
N VAL A 362 13.42 -11.88 14.15
CA VAL A 362 13.17 -11.34 12.80
C VAL A 362 11.68 -11.24 12.49
N PHE A 363 11.34 -10.38 11.54
CA PHE A 363 10.05 -10.36 10.89
C PHE A 363 10.19 -10.96 9.49
N LEU A 364 9.41 -11.98 9.21
CA LEU A 364 9.33 -12.68 7.92
C LEU A 364 7.91 -13.17 7.70
N SER A 365 7.61 -13.57 6.48
CA SER A 365 6.25 -13.99 6.12
C SER A 365 6.00 -15.44 6.44
N LEU A 366 4.91 -15.67 7.16
CA LEU A 366 4.23 -16.96 7.30
C LEU A 366 2.73 -16.78 7.07
N PRO A 367 1.98 -17.83 6.71
CA PRO A 367 0.53 -17.77 6.68
C PRO A 367 -0.03 -17.50 8.08
N CYS A 368 -0.69 -16.36 8.23
CA CYS A 368 -1.26 -15.87 9.48
C CYS A 368 -2.75 -15.67 9.36
N VAL A 369 -3.49 -16.02 10.41
CA VAL A 369 -4.90 -15.65 10.57
C VAL A 369 -4.98 -14.19 10.98
N LEU A 370 -5.64 -13.36 10.18
CA LEU A 370 -5.84 -11.94 10.45
C LEU A 370 -7.24 -11.68 10.99
N GLY A 371 -7.31 -10.96 12.10
CA GLY A 371 -8.53 -10.52 12.72
C GLY A 371 -8.46 -9.06 13.17
N HIS A 372 -9.48 -8.63 13.89
CA HIS A 372 -9.64 -7.23 14.31
C HIS A 372 -8.46 -6.67 15.11
N ASN A 373 -7.72 -7.50 15.82
CA ASN A 373 -6.56 -7.10 16.63
C ASN A 373 -5.20 -7.38 15.96
N GLY A 374 -5.18 -7.66 14.66
CA GLY A 374 -3.98 -7.97 13.90
C GLY A 374 -3.81 -9.47 13.67
N VAL A 375 -2.58 -9.97 13.83
CA VAL A 375 -2.28 -11.40 13.72
C VAL A 375 -2.85 -12.13 14.92
N CYS A 376 -3.78 -13.05 14.68
CA CYS A 376 -4.38 -13.89 15.71
C CYS A 376 -3.58 -15.19 15.91
N ASP A 377 -3.29 -15.87 14.79
CA ASP A 377 -2.61 -17.16 14.79
C ASP A 377 -1.60 -17.25 13.62
N ILE A 378 -0.59 -18.08 13.79
CA ILE A 378 0.34 -18.47 12.73
C ILE A 378 0.05 -19.93 12.38
N ILE A 379 -0.13 -20.20 11.08
CA ILE A 379 -0.37 -21.56 10.61
C ILE A 379 0.94 -22.34 10.58
N ARG A 380 1.02 -23.40 11.35
CA ARG A 380 2.17 -24.31 11.36
C ARG A 380 2.12 -25.27 10.17
N GLN A 381 2.68 -24.81 9.05
CA GLN A 381 2.77 -25.64 7.85
C GLN A 381 3.75 -26.81 8.08
N PRO A 382 3.44 -28.03 7.58
CA PRO A 382 4.36 -29.17 7.59
C PRO A 382 5.41 -28.98 6.49
N LEU A 383 6.39 -28.11 6.74
CA LEU A 383 7.48 -27.84 5.80
C LEU A 383 8.42 -29.06 5.68
N THR A 384 8.90 -29.31 4.48
CA THR A 384 10.01 -30.25 4.25
C THR A 384 11.29 -29.73 4.90
N GLU A 385 12.27 -30.60 5.13
CA GLU A 385 13.57 -30.19 5.68
C GLU A 385 14.29 -29.18 4.78
N HIS A 386 14.12 -29.29 3.46
CA HIS A 386 14.67 -28.33 2.51
C HIS A 386 14.01 -26.93 2.64
N GLU A 387 12.69 -26.88 2.71
CA GLU A 387 11.94 -25.62 2.90
C GLU A 387 12.27 -24.95 4.25
N LYS A 388 12.44 -25.75 5.33
CA LYS A 388 12.89 -25.24 6.64
C LYS A 388 14.30 -24.65 6.55
N GLN A 389 15.23 -25.34 5.90
CA GLN A 389 16.60 -24.85 5.72
C GLN A 389 16.63 -23.53 4.93
N GLN A 390 15.82 -23.41 3.88
CA GLN A 390 15.67 -22.16 3.13
C GLN A 390 15.10 -21.05 4.00
N LEU A 391 14.07 -21.32 4.82
CA LEU A 391 13.49 -20.36 5.75
C LEU A 391 14.50 -19.90 6.80
N HIS A 392 15.28 -20.82 7.38
CA HIS A 392 16.34 -20.49 8.34
C HIS A 392 17.45 -19.64 7.71
N LYS A 393 17.82 -19.94 6.45
CA LYS A 393 18.77 -19.13 5.68
C LYS A 393 18.23 -17.70 5.48
N SER A 394 16.95 -17.58 5.10
CA SER A 394 16.27 -16.30 4.95
C SER A 394 16.28 -15.50 6.27
N ALA A 395 15.94 -16.15 7.39
CA ALA A 395 15.97 -15.54 8.72
C ALA A 395 17.37 -15.04 9.09
N LYS A 396 18.42 -15.82 8.83
CA LYS A 396 19.81 -15.45 9.08
C LYS A 396 20.25 -14.22 8.29
N ILE A 397 19.86 -14.16 7.00
CA ILE A 397 20.14 -12.98 6.15
C ILE A 397 19.50 -11.73 6.75
N MET A 398 18.23 -11.81 7.15
CA MET A 398 17.52 -10.67 7.75
C MET A 398 18.12 -10.25 9.09
N ALA A 399 18.47 -11.20 9.97
CA ALA A 399 19.12 -10.92 11.23
C ALA A 399 20.45 -10.17 11.04
N ASN A 400 21.25 -10.58 10.05
CA ASN A 400 22.52 -9.92 9.73
C ASN A 400 22.31 -8.46 9.29
N VAL A 401 21.29 -8.18 8.48
CA VAL A 401 20.96 -6.80 8.08
C VAL A 401 20.48 -5.98 9.26
N GLN A 402 19.62 -6.55 10.11
CA GLN A 402 19.10 -5.89 11.31
C GLN A 402 20.19 -5.47 12.29
N ASN A 403 21.24 -6.28 12.44
CA ASN A 403 22.36 -5.98 13.34
C ASN A 403 23.15 -4.71 12.92
N GLY A 404 23.05 -4.29 11.68
CA GLY A 404 23.69 -3.06 11.16
C GLY A 404 22.86 -1.79 11.36
N ILE A 405 21.60 -1.88 11.83
CA ILE A 405 20.69 -0.74 11.94
C ILE A 405 20.98 0.08 13.19
N LYS A 406 21.07 1.40 13.03
CA LYS A 406 21.19 2.37 14.12
C LYS A 406 19.81 2.97 14.44
N PHE A 407 19.31 2.63 15.65
CA PHE A 407 18.05 3.19 16.16
C PHE A 407 18.24 4.56 16.79
#